data_eecbe57349c31d621e1528289034aa98
#
_entry.id   eecbe57349c31d621e1528289034aa98
#
_cell.length_a   1.000
_cell.length_b   1.000
_cell.length_c   1.000
_cell.angle_alpha   90.00
_cell.angle_beta   90.00
_cell.angle_gamma   90.00
#
_symmetry.space_group_name_H-M   'P 1'
#
loop_
_entity.id
_entity.type
_entity.pdbx_description
1 polymer ?
#
loop_
_entity_poly.entity_id
_entity_poly.type
_entity_poly.pdbx_seq_one_letter_code
_entity_poly.pdbx_strand_id
1 'polypeptide(L)'
;VDPKLGLVYFGTSNAAPQYGGEVRAGDDLYTATALALDVKTGKLRWYFQTLHHDIWEGDLGAPLVLFDYRGKSGAEPAVGILRTDGYLFILDRKTGRPIIPVAERPVKQNPRLKTAPTQPYPVGADKNGPNCVEKDLIPPGFVAGCYWDPVDFDQPNMIVPTSTRFAPMSYDPRAGYFFVTGQSGGHWIRRGADPYFFSLPSVPGMKSYGLIAAIDGKTDKIVWEKRLTYPAAFGSGTTATAGGVVFHGSPDGTFQAYDGKTGDTLWGFQTGADVAAPAVVYEAGGEEYVATVASSRVWAFKLGGKVAALPAPPAPATESSFAGRIVNTTRVAMAAEEQSIGVIRPAKFTDEYVFKPARIKVKAGSKVTWTNTGKIAHDASAADGSWTTGEIQPGRSGSVTFDKPGTYTYICKDHPWSYGQIIVD
;
A
#
# COMPACT_ATOMS: atom_id res chain seq x y z
N VAL A 1 7.20 -16.00 -10.91
CA VAL A 1 7.28 -16.64 -12.24
C VAL A 1 7.12 -18.14 -12.09
N ASP A 2 6.29 -18.76 -12.94
CA ASP A 2 6.16 -20.21 -13.05
C ASP A 2 6.81 -20.66 -14.38
N PRO A 3 8.01 -21.25 -14.35
CA PRO A 3 8.71 -21.66 -15.56
C PRO A 3 8.02 -22.83 -16.27
N LYS A 4 7.23 -23.67 -15.57
CA LYS A 4 6.52 -24.81 -16.17
C LYS A 4 5.31 -24.32 -16.98
N LEU A 5 4.61 -23.29 -16.50
CA LEU A 5 3.47 -22.70 -17.18
C LEU A 5 3.88 -21.56 -18.13
N GLY A 6 5.11 -21.04 -18.02
CA GLY A 6 5.57 -19.88 -18.78
C GLY A 6 4.82 -18.60 -18.41
N LEU A 7 4.40 -18.44 -17.17
CA LEU A 7 3.60 -17.32 -16.68
C LEU A 7 4.34 -16.52 -15.62
N VAL A 8 4.15 -15.21 -15.64
CA VAL A 8 4.50 -14.29 -14.54
C VAL A 8 3.23 -13.75 -13.93
N TYR A 9 3.24 -13.62 -12.60
CA TYR A 9 2.08 -13.17 -11.81
C TYR A 9 2.46 -11.94 -10.99
N PHE A 10 1.56 -10.97 -10.93
CA PHE A 10 1.71 -9.78 -10.09
C PHE A 10 0.35 -9.15 -9.78
N GLY A 11 0.30 -8.35 -8.72
CA GLY A 11 -0.84 -7.51 -8.38
C GLY A 11 -0.70 -6.11 -8.96
N THR A 12 -1.82 -5.45 -9.19
CA THR A 12 -1.85 -4.04 -9.58
C THR A 12 -2.30 -3.17 -8.39
N SER A 13 -1.92 -1.89 -8.45
CA SER A 13 -2.27 -0.91 -7.44
C SER A 13 -3.72 -0.42 -7.56
N ASN A 14 -4.08 0.47 -6.64
CA ASN A 14 -5.35 1.18 -6.59
C ASN A 14 -5.61 2.06 -7.83
N ALA A 15 -6.86 2.48 -7.98
CA ALA A 15 -7.26 3.44 -9.01
C ALA A 15 -6.81 4.87 -8.64
N ALA A 16 -6.69 5.74 -9.63
CA ALA A 16 -6.43 7.17 -9.46
C ALA A 16 -7.54 8.04 -10.09
N PRO A 17 -7.95 9.12 -9.41
CA PRO A 17 -7.54 9.57 -8.06
C PRO A 17 -8.01 8.59 -6.98
N GLN A 18 -7.19 8.36 -5.94
CA GLN A 18 -7.38 7.26 -4.99
C GLN A 18 -8.78 7.19 -4.37
N TYR A 19 -9.25 8.28 -3.80
CA TYR A 19 -10.58 8.36 -3.16
C TYR A 19 -11.62 9.08 -4.04
N GLY A 20 -11.32 9.34 -5.31
CA GLY A 20 -12.11 10.14 -6.23
C GLY A 20 -12.93 9.30 -7.20
N GLY A 21 -13.79 8.42 -6.71
CA GLY A 21 -14.65 7.55 -7.55
C GLY A 21 -15.54 8.31 -8.52
N GLU A 22 -15.96 9.53 -8.19
CA GLU A 22 -16.88 10.35 -8.97
C GLU A 22 -16.40 10.67 -10.41
N VAL A 23 -15.09 10.66 -10.63
CA VAL A 23 -14.49 10.98 -11.95
C VAL A 23 -14.15 9.75 -12.77
N ARG A 24 -14.38 8.56 -12.21
CA ARG A 24 -14.16 7.29 -12.89
C ARG A 24 -15.48 6.62 -13.25
N ALA A 25 -15.44 5.61 -14.11
CA ALA A 25 -16.61 4.84 -14.51
C ALA A 25 -16.28 3.34 -14.54
N GLY A 26 -17.30 2.51 -14.27
CA GLY A 26 -17.15 1.06 -14.24
C GLY A 26 -16.32 0.57 -13.06
N ASP A 27 -15.78 -0.63 -13.17
CA ASP A 27 -15.06 -1.33 -12.10
C ASP A 27 -13.58 -0.96 -11.97
N ASP A 28 -13.11 0.03 -12.73
CA ASP A 28 -11.71 0.47 -12.77
C ASP A 28 -10.72 -0.65 -13.16
N LEU A 29 -11.12 -1.52 -14.09
CA LEU A 29 -10.26 -2.61 -14.54
C LEU A 29 -9.05 -2.04 -15.30
N TYR A 30 -7.84 -2.41 -14.96
CA TYR A 30 -7.31 -3.52 -14.13
C TYR A 30 -6.67 -3.03 -12.80
N THR A 31 -7.31 -2.21 -12.02
CA THR A 31 -6.83 -1.85 -10.69
C THR A 31 -7.20 -2.94 -9.67
N ALA A 32 -6.45 -3.03 -8.57
CA ALA A 32 -6.63 -4.03 -7.51
C ALA A 32 -6.82 -5.47 -8.05
N THR A 33 -6.06 -5.82 -9.08
CA THR A 33 -6.24 -7.02 -9.90
C THR A 33 -4.98 -7.89 -9.87
N ALA A 34 -5.15 -9.19 -9.71
CA ALA A 34 -4.10 -10.16 -9.97
C ALA A 34 -4.05 -10.47 -11.48
N LEU A 35 -2.87 -10.39 -12.05
CA LEU A 35 -2.62 -10.61 -13.48
C LEU A 35 -1.67 -11.79 -13.68
N ALA A 36 -1.92 -12.58 -14.73
CA ALA A 36 -0.96 -13.53 -15.26
C ALA A 36 -0.65 -13.20 -16.71
N LEU A 37 0.63 -12.96 -16.99
CA LEU A 37 1.11 -12.71 -18.34
C LEU A 37 2.00 -13.85 -18.82
N ASP A 38 1.96 -14.09 -20.11
CA ASP A 38 2.90 -14.97 -20.79
C ASP A 38 4.31 -14.36 -20.75
N VAL A 39 5.27 -15.07 -20.19
CA VAL A 39 6.65 -14.58 -19.96
C VAL A 39 7.36 -14.18 -21.26
N LYS A 40 7.06 -14.86 -22.38
CA LYS A 40 7.75 -14.63 -23.66
C LYS A 40 7.15 -13.48 -24.44
N THR A 41 5.82 -13.32 -24.36
CA THR A 41 5.09 -12.40 -25.24
C THR A 41 4.53 -11.19 -24.51
N GLY A 42 4.48 -11.21 -23.16
CA GLY A 42 3.81 -10.21 -22.35
C GLY A 42 2.28 -10.20 -22.48
N LYS A 43 1.69 -11.15 -23.23
CA LYS A 43 0.25 -11.20 -23.43
C LYS A 43 -0.47 -11.63 -22.16
N LEU A 44 -1.59 -10.92 -21.85
CA LEU A 44 -2.48 -11.29 -20.75
C LEU A 44 -3.09 -12.68 -21.02
N ARG A 45 -2.97 -13.56 -20.02
CA ARG A 45 -3.53 -14.92 -20.05
C ARG A 45 -4.81 -14.99 -19.23
N TRP A 46 -4.80 -14.40 -18.04
CA TRP A 46 -5.97 -14.24 -17.20
C TRP A 46 -5.78 -13.09 -16.21
N TYR A 47 -6.89 -12.64 -15.66
CA TYR A 47 -6.93 -11.70 -14.55
C TYR A 47 -8.02 -12.08 -13.54
N PHE A 48 -7.84 -11.59 -12.31
CA PHE A 48 -8.86 -11.67 -11.27
C PHE A 48 -8.85 -10.37 -10.46
N GLN A 49 -9.91 -9.58 -10.61
CA GLN A 49 -10.06 -8.34 -9.88
C GLN A 49 -10.57 -8.61 -8.47
N THR A 50 -9.85 -8.15 -7.45
CA THR A 50 -10.17 -8.39 -6.04
C THR A 50 -11.03 -7.29 -5.43
N LEU A 51 -11.13 -6.13 -6.09
CA LEU A 51 -11.87 -4.96 -5.62
C LEU A 51 -12.42 -4.18 -6.81
N HIS A 52 -13.74 -4.05 -6.87
CA HIS A 52 -14.44 -3.29 -7.91
C HIS A 52 -14.53 -1.81 -7.54
N HIS A 53 -14.32 -0.92 -8.52
CA HIS A 53 -14.41 0.54 -8.38
C HIS A 53 -13.73 1.04 -7.11
N ASP A 54 -12.44 0.83 -7.02
CA ASP A 54 -11.65 1.08 -5.81
C ASP A 54 -11.63 2.57 -5.42
N ILE A 55 -12.28 2.88 -4.31
CA ILE A 55 -12.25 4.20 -3.65
C ILE A 55 -11.59 4.12 -2.25
N TRP A 56 -10.89 3.04 -1.94
CA TRP A 56 -10.36 2.75 -0.62
C TRP A 56 -8.84 2.51 -0.60
N GLU A 57 -8.16 2.74 -1.73
CA GLU A 57 -6.73 2.46 -1.87
C GLU A 57 -6.39 0.98 -1.67
N GLY A 58 -7.09 0.13 -2.43
CA GLY A 58 -7.05 -1.33 -2.31
C GLY A 58 -5.90 -1.99 -3.06
N ASP A 59 -4.67 -1.49 -2.93
CA ASP A 59 -3.49 -2.06 -3.57
C ASP A 59 -3.34 -3.57 -3.33
N LEU A 60 -2.97 -4.31 -4.37
CA LEU A 60 -2.37 -5.64 -4.24
C LEU A 60 -0.84 -5.50 -4.21
N GLY A 61 -0.34 -4.82 -3.20
CA GLY A 61 1.09 -4.49 -3.08
C GLY A 61 1.95 -5.64 -2.56
N ALA A 62 1.38 -6.62 -1.87
CA ALA A 62 2.10 -7.81 -1.44
C ALA A 62 2.36 -8.77 -2.62
N PRO A 63 3.56 -9.38 -2.73
CA PRO A 63 3.83 -10.39 -3.74
C PRO A 63 2.84 -11.55 -3.69
N LEU A 64 2.36 -12.00 -4.85
CA LEU A 64 1.54 -13.20 -4.97
C LEU A 64 2.40 -14.44 -4.69
N VAL A 65 1.87 -15.39 -3.92
CA VAL A 65 2.58 -16.61 -3.54
C VAL A 65 2.11 -17.80 -4.35
N LEU A 66 3.02 -18.40 -5.10
CA LEU A 66 2.75 -19.63 -5.86
C LEU A 66 2.94 -20.85 -4.95
N PHE A 67 1.95 -21.75 -4.96
CA PHE A 67 1.99 -22.97 -4.18
C PHE A 67 1.23 -24.10 -4.86
N ASP A 68 1.24 -25.29 -4.29
CA ASP A 68 0.42 -26.41 -4.75
C ASP A 68 -0.69 -26.64 -3.72
N TYR A 69 -1.94 -26.36 -4.14
CA TYR A 69 -3.14 -26.59 -3.34
C TYR A 69 -3.40 -28.08 -3.23
N ARG A 70 -3.61 -28.56 -2.01
CA ARG A 70 -3.88 -29.98 -1.72
C ARG A 70 -5.38 -30.24 -1.67
N GLY A 71 -5.99 -30.33 -2.86
CA GLY A 71 -7.40 -30.67 -3.03
C GLY A 71 -7.71 -32.16 -2.88
N LYS A 72 -8.99 -32.52 -3.06
CA LYS A 72 -9.41 -33.94 -3.03
C LYS A 72 -8.83 -34.75 -4.18
N SER A 73 -8.56 -34.11 -5.30
CA SER A 73 -8.04 -34.73 -6.54
C SER A 73 -6.51 -34.77 -6.62
N GLY A 74 -5.81 -34.35 -5.57
CA GLY A 74 -4.37 -34.25 -5.50
C GLY A 74 -3.85 -32.82 -5.43
N ALA A 75 -2.57 -32.62 -5.82
CA ALA A 75 -1.94 -31.30 -5.82
C ALA A 75 -2.30 -30.55 -7.11
N GLU A 76 -2.81 -29.33 -6.95
CA GLU A 76 -3.19 -28.43 -8.04
C GLU A 76 -2.37 -27.14 -7.97
N PRO A 77 -1.81 -26.64 -9.11
CA PRO A 77 -1.07 -25.39 -9.14
C PRO A 77 -1.95 -24.21 -8.73
N ALA A 78 -1.62 -23.53 -7.65
CA ALA A 78 -2.40 -22.44 -7.08
C ALA A 78 -1.58 -21.17 -6.85
N VAL A 79 -2.25 -20.03 -6.70
CA VAL A 79 -1.69 -18.76 -6.30
C VAL A 79 -2.52 -18.17 -5.18
N GLY A 80 -1.85 -17.74 -4.10
CA GLY A 80 -2.44 -16.99 -2.99
C GLY A 80 -2.29 -15.49 -3.20
N ILE A 81 -3.35 -14.74 -2.94
CA ILE A 81 -3.46 -13.29 -3.13
C ILE A 81 -4.05 -12.69 -1.87
N LEU A 82 -3.26 -11.90 -1.15
CA LEU A 82 -3.71 -11.22 0.06
C LEU A 82 -4.24 -9.83 -0.29
N ARG A 83 -5.54 -9.60 -0.05
CA ARG A 83 -6.17 -8.29 -0.24
C ARG A 83 -5.98 -7.40 0.99
N THR A 84 -6.02 -6.08 0.80
CA THR A 84 -5.76 -5.08 1.83
C THR A 84 -6.65 -5.16 3.08
N ASP A 85 -7.83 -5.74 2.97
CA ASP A 85 -8.72 -5.99 4.12
C ASP A 85 -8.37 -7.24 4.94
N GLY A 86 -7.42 -8.03 4.48
CA GLY A 86 -6.92 -9.22 5.17
C GLY A 86 -7.51 -10.54 4.70
N TYR A 87 -8.35 -10.55 3.67
CA TYR A 87 -8.77 -11.80 3.02
C TYR A 87 -7.71 -12.36 2.08
N LEU A 88 -7.52 -13.68 2.13
CA LEU A 88 -6.67 -14.43 1.23
C LEU A 88 -7.53 -15.08 0.13
N PHE A 89 -7.26 -14.76 -1.13
CA PHE A 89 -7.89 -15.42 -2.29
C PHE A 89 -6.97 -16.51 -2.79
N ILE A 90 -7.52 -17.70 -3.07
CA ILE A 90 -6.79 -18.86 -3.58
C ILE A 90 -7.36 -19.24 -4.95
N LEU A 91 -6.52 -19.05 -5.99
CA LEU A 91 -6.91 -19.27 -7.37
C LEU A 91 -6.04 -20.36 -8.03
N ASP A 92 -6.61 -21.07 -9.00
CA ASP A 92 -5.85 -21.88 -9.97
C ASP A 92 -4.92 -20.97 -10.78
N ARG A 93 -3.61 -21.16 -10.66
CA ARG A 93 -2.62 -20.27 -11.30
C ARG A 93 -2.50 -20.45 -12.83
N LYS A 94 -3.15 -21.49 -13.43
CA LYS A 94 -3.23 -21.64 -14.88
C LYS A 94 -4.34 -20.79 -15.49
N THR A 95 -5.46 -20.67 -14.77
CA THR A 95 -6.72 -20.16 -15.33
C THR A 95 -7.23 -18.90 -14.63
N GLY A 96 -6.74 -18.56 -13.43
CA GLY A 96 -7.25 -17.49 -12.60
C GLY A 96 -8.61 -17.81 -11.93
N ARG A 97 -9.13 -19.01 -12.07
CA ARG A 97 -10.41 -19.40 -11.44
C ARG A 97 -10.23 -19.62 -9.94
N PRO A 98 -11.16 -19.13 -9.11
CA PRO A 98 -11.13 -19.40 -7.69
C PRO A 98 -11.21 -20.90 -7.37
N ILE A 99 -10.23 -21.40 -6.59
CA ILE A 99 -10.26 -22.77 -6.02
C ILE A 99 -11.17 -22.77 -4.79
N ILE A 100 -10.98 -21.79 -3.90
CA ILE A 100 -11.97 -21.50 -2.85
C ILE A 100 -13.01 -20.58 -3.48
N PRO A 101 -14.31 -20.96 -3.46
CA PRO A 101 -15.36 -20.19 -4.12
C PRO A 101 -15.38 -18.72 -3.68
N VAL A 102 -15.64 -17.83 -4.60
CA VAL A 102 -15.80 -16.39 -4.34
C VAL A 102 -17.22 -15.97 -4.63
N ALA A 103 -17.82 -15.21 -3.73
CA ALA A 103 -19.17 -14.68 -3.85
C ALA A 103 -19.16 -13.16 -3.79
N GLU A 104 -19.98 -12.54 -4.64
CA GLU A 104 -20.26 -11.12 -4.58
C GLU A 104 -21.16 -10.79 -3.40
N ARG A 105 -20.75 -9.84 -2.54
CA ARG A 105 -21.55 -9.38 -1.39
C ARG A 105 -21.84 -7.89 -1.52
N PRO A 106 -23.09 -7.47 -1.23
CA PRO A 106 -23.45 -6.05 -1.24
C PRO A 106 -22.58 -5.22 -0.27
N VAL A 107 -22.23 -4.01 -0.70
CA VAL A 107 -21.52 -3.04 0.12
C VAL A 107 -22.29 -1.72 0.20
N LYS A 108 -21.93 -0.86 1.15
CA LYS A 108 -22.57 0.44 1.30
C LYS A 108 -22.43 1.26 0.02
N GLN A 109 -23.53 1.87 -0.40
CA GLN A 109 -23.58 2.65 -1.62
C GLN A 109 -23.42 4.14 -1.35
N ASN A 110 -22.63 4.80 -2.18
CA ASN A 110 -22.58 6.25 -2.28
C ASN A 110 -22.68 6.63 -3.77
N PRO A 111 -23.86 7.12 -4.23
CA PRO A 111 -24.05 7.45 -5.64
C PRO A 111 -23.09 8.52 -6.16
N ARG A 112 -22.68 9.45 -5.29
CA ARG A 112 -21.70 10.48 -5.64
C ARG A 112 -20.33 9.88 -5.99
N LEU A 113 -19.90 8.85 -5.27
CA LEU A 113 -18.65 8.16 -5.49
C LEU A 113 -18.75 7.00 -6.48
N LYS A 114 -19.97 6.73 -7.00
CA LYS A 114 -20.24 5.65 -7.95
C LYS A 114 -19.76 4.28 -7.46
N THR A 115 -19.92 4.01 -6.14
CA THR A 115 -19.47 2.75 -5.53
C THR A 115 -20.02 1.54 -6.27
N ALA A 116 -19.20 0.51 -6.47
CA ALA A 116 -19.67 -0.75 -7.01
C ALA A 116 -20.76 -1.37 -6.09
N PRO A 117 -21.80 -2.01 -6.64
CA PRO A 117 -22.89 -2.54 -5.82
C PRO A 117 -22.45 -3.68 -4.89
N THR A 118 -21.43 -4.42 -5.29
CA THR A 118 -20.90 -5.58 -4.58
C THR A 118 -19.39 -5.59 -4.59
N GLN A 119 -18.80 -6.40 -3.71
CA GLN A 119 -17.39 -6.73 -3.71
C GLN A 119 -17.19 -8.24 -3.59
N PRO A 120 -16.13 -8.81 -4.17
CA PRO A 120 -15.84 -10.24 -4.10
C PRO A 120 -15.28 -10.63 -2.72
N TYR A 121 -15.76 -11.77 -2.21
CA TYR A 121 -15.32 -12.37 -0.94
C TYR A 121 -15.10 -13.87 -1.08
N PRO A 122 -14.00 -14.43 -0.58
CA PRO A 122 -13.83 -15.87 -0.50
C PRO A 122 -14.85 -16.45 0.48
N VAL A 123 -15.55 -17.50 0.05
CA VAL A 123 -16.66 -18.11 0.79
C VAL A 123 -16.13 -18.93 1.95
N GLY A 124 -16.60 -18.61 3.15
CA GLY A 124 -16.21 -19.32 4.36
C GLY A 124 -14.82 -18.99 4.89
N ALA A 125 -14.07 -18.11 4.24
CA ALA A 125 -12.74 -17.66 4.69
C ALA A 125 -12.81 -16.86 6.00
N ASP A 126 -11.75 -16.96 6.78
CA ASP A 126 -11.45 -15.98 7.82
C ASP A 126 -10.59 -14.85 7.24
N LYS A 127 -10.48 -13.73 7.95
CA LYS A 127 -9.63 -12.62 7.52
C LYS A 127 -8.69 -12.19 8.63
N ASN A 128 -7.50 -11.80 8.26
CA ASN A 128 -6.52 -11.25 9.19
C ASN A 128 -6.91 -9.83 9.61
N GLY A 129 -7.35 -9.68 10.85
CA GLY A 129 -7.75 -8.42 11.46
C GLY A 129 -9.24 -8.08 11.39
N PRO A 130 -9.68 -7.05 12.11
CA PRO A 130 -11.09 -6.68 12.25
C PRO A 130 -11.68 -6.07 10.97
N ASN A 131 -13.01 -6.14 10.83
CA ASN A 131 -13.72 -5.51 9.70
C ASN A 131 -13.88 -4.00 9.86
N CYS A 132 -13.95 -3.52 11.09
CA CYS A 132 -14.09 -2.11 11.42
C CYS A 132 -12.95 -1.68 12.34
N VAL A 133 -12.65 -0.40 12.36
CA VAL A 133 -11.73 0.16 13.36
C VAL A 133 -12.34 -0.05 14.76
N GLU A 134 -11.55 -0.60 15.68
CA GLU A 134 -11.97 -0.81 17.06
C GLU A 134 -12.12 0.55 17.77
N LYS A 135 -13.23 0.74 18.49
CA LYS A 135 -13.59 2.05 19.09
C LYS A 135 -12.58 2.55 20.13
N ASP A 136 -11.90 1.64 20.82
CA ASP A 136 -10.88 1.96 21.82
C ASP A 136 -9.53 2.38 21.21
N LEU A 137 -9.38 2.25 19.89
CA LEU A 137 -8.22 2.73 19.17
C LEU A 137 -8.34 4.16 18.68
N ILE A 138 -9.55 4.74 18.67
CA ILE A 138 -9.81 6.09 18.16
C ILE A 138 -10.08 7.07 19.29
N PRO A 139 -9.62 8.33 19.19
CA PRO A 139 -9.90 9.35 20.16
C PRO A 139 -11.35 9.86 20.08
N PRO A 140 -11.86 10.52 21.13
CA PRO A 140 -13.17 11.16 21.11
C PRO A 140 -13.35 12.13 19.94
N GLY A 141 -14.56 12.20 19.39
CA GLY A 141 -14.90 13.07 18.27
C GLY A 141 -14.71 12.44 16.90
N PHE A 142 -14.12 11.24 16.81
CA PHE A 142 -13.99 10.47 15.58
C PHE A 142 -14.98 9.30 15.53
N VAL A 143 -15.28 8.84 14.33
CA VAL A 143 -16.19 7.72 14.06
C VAL A 143 -15.39 6.56 13.48
N ALA A 144 -15.63 5.36 14.00
CA ALA A 144 -15.05 4.14 13.47
C ALA A 144 -15.72 3.74 12.15
N GLY A 145 -14.96 3.70 11.07
CA GLY A 145 -15.37 3.16 9.79
C GLY A 145 -15.11 1.66 9.68
N CYS A 146 -15.77 1.02 8.75
CA CYS A 146 -15.57 -0.37 8.39
C CYS A 146 -15.01 -0.49 6.96
N TYR A 147 -14.46 -1.67 6.60
CA TYR A 147 -14.11 -1.93 5.21
C TYR A 147 -15.33 -1.77 4.31
N TRP A 148 -15.10 -1.07 3.23
CA TRP A 148 -16.03 -0.68 2.18
C TRP A 148 -17.07 0.34 2.64
N ASP A 149 -16.89 1.00 3.78
CA ASP A 149 -17.60 2.24 4.06
C ASP A 149 -17.02 3.33 3.11
N PRO A 150 -17.86 3.99 2.32
CA PRO A 150 -17.39 5.06 1.45
C PRO A 150 -16.86 6.22 2.30
N VAL A 151 -15.70 6.75 1.94
CA VAL A 151 -15.19 7.99 2.54
C VAL A 151 -16.12 9.13 2.14
N ASP A 152 -16.94 9.59 3.09
CA ASP A 152 -18.03 10.50 2.83
C ASP A 152 -17.71 11.95 3.25
N PHE A 153 -18.25 12.89 2.49
CA PHE A 153 -18.27 14.31 2.87
C PHE A 153 -19.16 14.58 4.06
N ASP A 154 -20.19 13.73 4.26
CA ASP A 154 -21.16 13.86 5.36
C ASP A 154 -20.62 13.29 6.69
N GLN A 155 -19.52 12.55 6.65
CA GLN A 155 -18.81 12.06 7.83
C GLN A 155 -17.30 12.39 7.75
N PRO A 156 -16.95 13.69 7.87
CA PRO A 156 -15.59 14.14 7.67
C PRO A 156 -14.59 13.67 8.75
N ASN A 157 -15.07 13.09 9.83
CA ASN A 157 -14.31 12.59 10.98
C ASN A 157 -14.25 11.05 11.05
N MET A 158 -14.58 10.33 9.97
CA MET A 158 -14.50 8.88 9.94
C MET A 158 -13.05 8.41 9.80
N ILE A 159 -12.65 7.45 10.64
CA ILE A 159 -11.41 6.70 10.52
C ILE A 159 -11.66 5.44 9.69
N VAL A 160 -10.98 5.30 8.57
CA VAL A 160 -11.08 4.10 7.72
C VAL A 160 -10.07 3.05 8.15
N PRO A 161 -10.44 1.75 8.15
CA PRO A 161 -9.56 0.68 8.60
C PRO A 161 -8.39 0.47 7.64
N THR A 162 -7.29 0.00 8.20
CA THR A 162 -6.12 -0.51 7.46
C THR A 162 -5.71 -1.83 8.08
N SER A 163 -5.60 -2.90 7.29
CA SER A 163 -5.12 -4.19 7.77
C SER A 163 -3.81 -4.59 7.08
N THR A 164 -3.84 -5.17 5.91
CA THR A 164 -2.64 -5.57 5.18
C THR A 164 -2.33 -4.59 4.06
N ARG A 165 -1.06 -4.45 3.69
CA ARG A 165 -0.65 -3.61 2.56
C ARG A 165 0.43 -4.28 1.72
N PHE A 166 1.70 -3.95 1.95
CA PHE A 166 2.82 -4.37 1.11
C PHE A 166 3.66 -5.47 1.73
N ALA A 167 3.38 -5.86 2.99
CA ALA A 167 4.15 -6.86 3.70
C ALA A 167 4.07 -8.22 2.99
N PRO A 168 5.19 -8.79 2.52
CA PRO A 168 5.18 -10.09 1.86
C PRO A 168 4.72 -11.20 2.80
N MET A 169 3.82 -12.04 2.33
CA MET A 169 3.45 -13.28 3.01
C MET A 169 4.37 -14.43 2.58
N SER A 170 4.47 -15.45 3.42
CA SER A 170 5.19 -16.70 3.12
C SER A 170 4.29 -17.92 3.24
N TYR A 171 4.72 -19.04 2.68
CA TYR A 171 3.97 -20.30 2.70
C TYR A 171 4.87 -21.45 3.09
N ASP A 172 4.43 -22.27 4.05
CA ASP A 172 5.07 -23.54 4.40
C ASP A 172 4.33 -24.70 3.70
N PRO A 173 4.93 -25.37 2.70
CA PRO A 173 4.30 -26.47 1.99
C PRO A 173 4.11 -27.74 2.83
N ARG A 174 4.79 -27.89 3.96
CA ARG A 174 4.65 -29.04 4.87
C ARG A 174 3.43 -28.88 5.76
N ALA A 175 3.28 -27.72 6.40
CA ALA A 175 2.12 -27.38 7.21
C ALA A 175 0.90 -27.05 6.35
N GLY A 176 1.11 -26.52 5.15
CA GLY A 176 0.06 -26.03 4.28
C GLY A 176 -0.44 -24.65 4.69
N TYR A 177 0.36 -23.87 5.42
CA TYR A 177 -0.05 -22.59 6.00
C TYR A 177 0.60 -21.40 5.30
N PHE A 178 -0.21 -20.36 5.09
CA PHE A 178 0.27 -19.02 4.79
C PHE A 178 0.52 -18.27 6.09
N PHE A 179 1.63 -17.56 6.15
CA PHE A 179 1.91 -16.62 7.24
C PHE A 179 1.79 -15.21 6.72
N VAL A 180 0.92 -14.45 7.35
CA VAL A 180 0.56 -13.09 6.95
C VAL A 180 0.75 -12.13 8.11
N THR A 181 1.08 -10.88 7.78
CA THR A 181 1.12 -9.80 8.76
C THR A 181 0.10 -8.73 8.41
N GLY A 182 -0.31 -7.99 9.40
CA GLY A 182 -1.29 -6.93 9.25
C GLY A 182 -1.30 -6.01 10.46
N GLN A 183 -2.37 -5.26 10.58
CA GLN A 183 -2.61 -4.39 11.73
C GLN A 183 -4.09 -4.22 11.99
N SER A 184 -4.45 -3.84 13.21
CA SER A 184 -5.71 -3.19 13.55
C SER A 184 -5.44 -1.72 13.83
N GLY A 185 -6.26 -0.86 13.28
CA GLY A 185 -6.12 0.59 13.29
C GLY A 185 -6.68 1.19 12.02
N GLY A 186 -6.32 2.40 11.73
CA GLY A 186 -6.81 3.07 10.53
C GLY A 186 -6.18 4.44 10.35
N HIS A 187 -6.72 5.20 9.43
CA HIS A 187 -6.28 6.57 9.17
C HIS A 187 -7.46 7.48 8.86
N TRP A 188 -7.29 8.74 9.15
CA TRP A 188 -8.24 9.76 8.83
C TRP A 188 -7.99 10.28 7.42
N ILE A 189 -9.05 10.31 6.60
CA ILE A 189 -8.98 10.84 5.26
C ILE A 189 -9.82 12.11 5.21
N ARG A 190 -9.19 13.23 4.87
CA ARG A 190 -9.89 14.47 4.54
C ARG A 190 -9.90 14.65 3.04
N ARG A 191 -11.09 14.69 2.47
CA ARG A 191 -11.29 15.00 1.06
C ARG A 191 -11.48 16.51 0.89
N GLY A 192 -10.86 17.06 -0.18
CA GLY A 192 -11.16 18.41 -0.67
C GLY A 192 -12.41 18.44 -1.55
N ALA A 193 -12.79 19.62 -1.99
CA ALA A 193 -13.82 19.79 -3.02
C ALA A 193 -13.41 19.22 -4.38
N ASP A 194 -12.10 19.23 -4.65
CA ASP A 194 -11.48 18.60 -5.81
C ASP A 194 -11.34 17.09 -5.58
N PRO A 195 -11.84 16.23 -6.48
CA PRO A 195 -11.72 14.77 -6.35
C PRO A 195 -10.29 14.25 -6.36
N TYR A 196 -9.34 15.04 -6.79
CA TYR A 196 -7.91 14.70 -6.80
C TYR A 196 -7.19 15.12 -5.53
N PHE A 197 -7.85 15.88 -4.66
CA PHE A 197 -7.25 16.30 -3.40
C PHE A 197 -7.78 15.47 -2.23
N PHE A 198 -6.85 14.91 -1.48
CA PHE A 198 -7.11 14.37 -0.14
C PHE A 198 -5.86 14.51 0.72
N SER A 199 -6.04 14.44 2.02
CA SER A 199 -4.95 14.44 2.99
C SER A 199 -5.18 13.40 4.06
N LEU A 200 -4.10 12.93 4.67
CA LEU A 200 -4.11 12.02 5.81
C LEU A 200 -3.57 12.76 7.05
N PRO A 201 -4.38 13.60 7.71
CA PRO A 201 -3.92 14.34 8.87
C PRO A 201 -3.58 13.43 10.03
N SER A 202 -2.65 13.85 10.86
CA SER A 202 -2.39 13.22 12.15
C SER A 202 -3.61 13.29 13.05
N VAL A 203 -3.91 12.20 13.75
CA VAL A 203 -4.98 12.13 14.74
C VAL A 203 -4.33 11.86 16.10
N PRO A 204 -4.09 12.90 16.92
CA PRO A 204 -3.48 12.72 18.23
C PRO A 204 -4.28 11.77 19.11
N GLY A 205 -3.60 10.81 19.74
CA GLY A 205 -4.23 9.80 20.60
C GLY A 205 -4.83 8.60 19.87
N MET A 206 -4.75 8.55 18.53
CA MET A 206 -5.10 7.35 17.77
C MET A 206 -4.09 6.22 18.03
N LYS A 207 -4.61 5.02 18.28
CA LYS A 207 -3.82 3.83 18.56
C LYS A 207 -3.90 2.84 17.41
N SER A 208 -2.90 1.96 17.32
CA SER A 208 -2.87 0.83 16.40
C SER A 208 -1.98 -0.27 16.96
N TYR A 209 -2.16 -1.50 16.48
CA TYR A 209 -1.31 -2.64 16.82
C TYR A 209 -1.13 -3.54 15.60
N GLY A 210 -0.06 -4.33 15.62
CA GLY A 210 0.21 -5.29 14.56
C GLY A 210 -0.49 -6.63 14.78
N LEU A 211 -0.57 -7.40 13.70
CA LEU A 211 -1.05 -8.77 13.67
C LEU A 211 -0.08 -9.64 12.89
N ILE A 212 0.09 -10.87 13.34
CA ILE A 212 0.70 -11.97 12.60
C ILE A 212 -0.20 -13.18 12.71
N ALA A 213 -0.47 -13.88 11.62
CA ALA A 213 -1.37 -15.02 11.61
C ALA A 213 -0.88 -16.14 10.69
N ALA A 214 -1.29 -17.38 10.99
CA ALA A 214 -1.23 -18.50 10.07
C ALA A 214 -2.64 -18.79 9.53
N ILE A 215 -2.75 -18.88 8.21
CA ILE A 215 -3.97 -19.22 7.49
C ILE A 215 -3.76 -20.57 6.80
N ASP A 216 -4.64 -21.52 7.05
CA ASP A 216 -4.62 -22.82 6.38
C ASP A 216 -4.97 -22.65 4.91
N GLY A 217 -4.02 -22.95 4.02
CA GLY A 217 -4.14 -22.79 2.57
C GLY A 217 -5.16 -23.73 1.91
N LYS A 218 -5.75 -24.68 2.64
CA LYS A 218 -6.79 -25.57 2.14
C LYS A 218 -8.20 -25.10 2.50
N THR A 219 -8.36 -24.54 3.70
CA THR A 219 -9.66 -24.16 4.24
C THR A 219 -9.90 -22.67 4.30
N ASP A 220 -8.83 -21.87 4.12
CA ASP A 220 -8.81 -20.43 4.27
C ASP A 220 -9.24 -19.96 5.67
N LYS A 221 -8.90 -20.78 6.68
CA LYS A 221 -9.19 -20.54 8.08
C LYS A 221 -7.94 -20.12 8.84
N ILE A 222 -8.08 -19.18 9.77
CA ILE A 222 -7.02 -18.83 10.70
C ILE A 222 -6.76 -20.00 11.63
N VAL A 223 -5.52 -20.49 11.65
CA VAL A 223 -5.04 -21.54 12.55
C VAL A 223 -4.63 -20.95 13.89
N TRP A 224 -3.90 -19.84 13.82
CA TRP A 224 -3.55 -19.00 14.97
C TRP A 224 -3.36 -17.56 14.51
N GLU A 225 -3.63 -16.64 15.42
CA GLU A 225 -3.38 -15.20 15.25
C GLU A 225 -2.74 -14.65 16.53
N LYS A 226 -1.77 -13.77 16.39
CA LYS A 226 -1.09 -13.11 17.49
C LYS A 226 -1.07 -11.61 17.29
N ARG A 227 -1.41 -10.89 18.36
CA ARG A 227 -1.28 -9.43 18.42
C ARG A 227 0.20 -9.06 18.64
N LEU A 228 0.68 -8.10 17.86
CA LEU A 228 2.00 -7.49 17.97
C LEU A 228 1.84 -6.07 18.53
N THR A 229 2.86 -5.60 19.22
CA THR A 229 2.85 -4.24 19.82
C THR A 229 2.74 -3.16 18.75
N TYR A 230 3.41 -3.32 17.62
CA TYR A 230 3.50 -2.32 16.56
C TYR A 230 2.84 -2.78 15.27
N PRO A 231 2.27 -1.83 14.49
CA PRO A 231 1.68 -2.13 13.18
C PRO A 231 2.65 -2.84 12.23
N ALA A 232 2.18 -3.83 11.49
CA ALA A 232 2.98 -4.67 10.60
C ALA A 232 2.46 -4.71 9.15
N ALA A 233 1.62 -3.74 8.74
CA ALA A 233 1.04 -3.70 7.40
C ALA A 233 2.02 -3.25 6.31
N PHE A 234 3.04 -2.49 6.67
CA PHE A 234 4.01 -1.90 5.75
C PHE A 234 5.41 -2.37 6.12
N GLY A 235 6.09 -3.08 5.26
CA GLY A 235 7.47 -3.43 5.43
C GLY A 235 7.69 -4.90 5.75
N SER A 236 8.04 -5.23 7.00
CA SER A 236 8.43 -6.58 7.35
C SER A 236 7.31 -7.58 7.14
N GLY A 237 7.47 -8.42 6.15
CA GLY A 237 6.63 -9.59 5.94
C GLY A 237 7.08 -10.76 6.79
N THR A 238 6.71 -11.95 6.36
CA THR A 238 7.12 -13.20 6.99
C THR A 238 8.06 -13.98 6.09
N THR A 239 8.89 -14.83 6.69
CA THR A 239 9.69 -15.81 5.96
C THR A 239 9.57 -17.16 6.66
N ALA A 240 8.90 -18.11 6.00
CA ALA A 240 8.76 -19.47 6.48
C ALA A 240 9.96 -20.32 6.03
N THR A 241 10.43 -21.20 6.91
CA THR A 241 11.50 -22.14 6.63
C THR A 241 10.99 -23.57 6.49
N ALA A 242 11.79 -24.41 5.86
CA ALA A 242 11.50 -25.84 5.77
C ALA A 242 11.49 -26.55 7.13
N GLY A 243 12.10 -25.94 8.15
CA GLY A 243 12.06 -26.43 9.54
C GLY A 243 10.79 -26.10 10.31
N GLY A 244 9.85 -25.34 9.71
CA GLY A 244 8.61 -24.91 10.37
C GLY A 244 8.78 -23.67 11.24
N VAL A 245 9.88 -22.93 11.10
CA VAL A 245 10.14 -21.66 11.76
C VAL A 245 9.71 -20.50 10.86
N VAL A 246 9.07 -19.50 11.44
CA VAL A 246 8.64 -18.29 10.75
C VAL A 246 9.36 -17.08 11.32
N PHE A 247 10.05 -16.33 10.48
CA PHE A 247 10.74 -15.10 10.85
C PHE A 247 9.91 -13.88 10.53
N HIS A 248 9.94 -12.90 11.43
CA HIS A 248 9.30 -11.59 11.27
C HIS A 248 10.11 -10.52 11.99
N GLY A 249 10.21 -9.34 11.40
CA GLY A 249 10.84 -8.17 11.97
C GLY A 249 9.82 -7.11 12.40
N SER A 250 10.15 -6.28 13.37
CA SER A 250 9.27 -5.27 13.95
C SER A 250 9.89 -3.87 13.86
N PRO A 251 9.07 -2.80 13.83
CA PRO A 251 9.54 -1.41 13.81
C PRO A 251 10.36 -1.00 15.03
N ASP A 252 10.21 -1.70 16.16
CA ASP A 252 11.02 -1.46 17.36
C ASP A 252 12.44 -2.09 17.30
N GLY A 253 12.79 -2.66 16.15
CA GLY A 253 14.07 -3.30 15.94
C GLY A 253 14.14 -4.75 16.39
N THR A 254 13.06 -5.32 16.89
CA THR A 254 13.01 -6.72 17.28
C THR A 254 12.87 -7.62 16.05
N PHE A 255 13.77 -8.59 15.90
CA PHE A 255 13.68 -9.66 14.91
C PHE A 255 13.37 -10.97 15.63
N GLN A 256 12.28 -11.65 15.24
CA GLN A 256 11.73 -12.80 15.98
C GLN A 256 11.57 -14.03 15.10
N ALA A 257 11.66 -15.19 15.74
CA ALA A 257 11.32 -16.49 15.19
C ALA A 257 10.12 -17.08 15.94
N TYR A 258 9.17 -17.60 15.20
CA TYR A 258 7.94 -18.22 15.71
C TYR A 258 7.86 -19.67 15.27
N ASP A 259 7.23 -20.52 16.08
CA ASP A 259 6.77 -21.83 15.64
C ASP A 259 5.62 -21.66 14.64
N GLY A 260 5.79 -22.19 13.44
CA GLY A 260 4.79 -22.04 12.37
C GLY A 260 3.45 -22.72 12.66
N LYS A 261 3.41 -23.74 13.55
CA LYS A 261 2.18 -24.47 13.89
C LYS A 261 1.39 -23.79 15.01
N THR A 262 2.08 -23.23 16.01
CA THR A 262 1.44 -22.70 17.22
C THR A 262 1.48 -21.18 17.34
N GLY A 263 2.38 -20.52 16.60
CA GLY A 263 2.65 -19.10 16.74
C GLY A 263 3.48 -18.74 17.97
N ASP A 264 3.97 -19.72 18.73
CA ASP A 264 4.81 -19.46 19.90
C ASP A 264 6.14 -18.81 19.51
N THR A 265 6.56 -17.82 20.28
CA THR A 265 7.86 -17.17 20.06
C THR A 265 8.98 -18.12 20.51
N LEU A 266 9.82 -18.52 19.57
CA LEU A 266 10.95 -19.41 19.81
C LEU A 266 12.22 -18.65 20.15
N TRP A 267 12.41 -17.48 19.54
CA TRP A 267 13.62 -16.68 19.70
C TRP A 267 13.33 -15.21 19.32
N GLY A 268 14.16 -14.31 19.84
CA GLY A 268 14.12 -12.90 19.51
C GLY A 268 15.47 -12.21 19.68
N PHE A 269 15.76 -11.22 18.86
CA PHE A 269 16.99 -10.46 18.88
C PHE A 269 16.71 -8.98 18.60
N GLN A 270 17.33 -8.09 19.38
CA GLN A 270 17.22 -6.65 19.18
C GLN A 270 18.34 -6.17 18.27
N THR A 271 17.97 -5.67 17.07
CA THR A 271 18.89 -5.18 16.04
C THR A 271 19.31 -3.72 16.22
N GLY A 272 18.61 -2.98 17.10
CA GLY A 272 18.86 -1.56 17.36
C GLY A 272 18.24 -0.60 16.34
N ALA A 273 17.48 -1.08 15.36
CA ALA A 273 16.80 -0.27 14.35
C ALA A 273 15.62 -1.03 13.72
N ASP A 274 14.66 -0.31 13.15
CA ASP A 274 13.50 -0.85 12.44
C ASP A 274 13.89 -1.97 11.45
N VAL A 275 13.25 -3.14 11.59
CA VAL A 275 13.40 -4.28 10.70
C VAL A 275 12.22 -4.31 9.73
N ALA A 276 12.36 -3.60 8.62
CA ALA A 276 11.29 -3.39 7.63
C ALA A 276 11.32 -4.35 6.43
N ALA A 277 12.25 -5.32 6.42
CA ALA A 277 12.38 -6.28 5.32
C ALA A 277 12.13 -7.72 5.81
N PRO A 278 11.52 -8.59 4.99
CA PRO A 278 11.46 -10.02 5.28
C PRO A 278 12.87 -10.62 5.30
N ALA A 279 13.05 -11.70 6.05
CA ALA A 279 14.32 -12.39 6.12
C ALA A 279 14.60 -13.21 4.84
N VAL A 280 15.87 -13.47 4.60
CA VAL A 280 16.35 -14.43 3.61
C VAL A 280 17.08 -15.55 4.33
N VAL A 281 16.72 -16.79 4.04
CA VAL A 281 17.42 -17.98 4.55
C VAL A 281 18.32 -18.52 3.44
N TYR A 282 19.59 -18.78 3.77
CA TYR A 282 20.57 -19.25 2.80
C TYR A 282 21.64 -20.12 3.48
N GLU A 283 22.32 -20.93 2.68
CA GLU A 283 23.46 -21.73 3.11
C GLU A 283 24.77 -21.12 2.58
N ALA A 284 25.78 -21.05 3.43
CA ALA A 284 27.13 -20.66 3.04
C ALA A 284 28.15 -21.45 3.86
N GLY A 285 29.09 -22.11 3.17
CA GLY A 285 30.14 -22.91 3.79
C GLY A 285 29.62 -24.08 4.63
N GLY A 286 28.46 -24.65 4.29
CA GLY A 286 27.84 -25.76 5.01
C GLY A 286 27.08 -25.33 6.28
N GLU A 287 26.92 -24.05 6.51
CA GLU A 287 26.15 -23.48 7.62
C GLU A 287 24.93 -22.72 7.13
N GLU A 288 23.81 -22.85 7.83
CA GLU A 288 22.57 -22.11 7.53
C GLU A 288 22.61 -20.73 8.20
N TYR A 289 22.23 -19.72 7.41
CA TYR A 289 22.13 -18.34 7.83
C TYR A 289 20.74 -17.80 7.58
N VAL A 290 20.32 -16.88 8.46
CA VAL A 290 19.15 -16.05 8.29
C VAL A 290 19.60 -14.60 8.27
N ALA A 291 19.32 -13.89 7.17
CA ALA A 291 19.67 -12.48 7.05
C ALA A 291 18.44 -11.59 6.94
N THR A 292 18.52 -10.42 7.54
CA THR A 292 17.51 -9.36 7.42
C THR A 292 18.16 -7.99 7.39
N VAL A 293 17.40 -6.98 7.02
CA VAL A 293 17.83 -5.58 6.98
C VAL A 293 17.16 -4.81 8.11
N ALA A 294 17.96 -4.16 8.94
CA ALA A 294 17.51 -3.24 9.97
C ALA A 294 18.04 -1.83 9.65
N SER A 295 17.17 -0.96 9.14
CA SER A 295 17.54 0.35 8.62
C SER A 295 18.66 0.24 7.55
N SER A 296 19.85 0.77 7.80
CA SER A 296 21.01 0.71 6.89
C SER A 296 21.97 -0.46 7.15
N ARG A 297 21.61 -1.40 8.03
CA ARG A 297 22.46 -2.54 8.40
C ARG A 297 21.88 -3.84 7.93
N VAL A 298 22.74 -4.73 7.43
CA VAL A 298 22.42 -6.13 7.19
C VAL A 298 22.87 -6.95 8.39
N TRP A 299 21.95 -7.71 8.96
CA TRP A 299 22.19 -8.67 10.00
C TRP A 299 22.16 -10.08 9.41
N ALA A 300 23.16 -10.89 9.73
CA ALA A 300 23.20 -12.32 9.41
C ALA A 300 23.32 -13.11 10.70
N PHE A 301 22.39 -14.03 10.90
CA PHE A 301 22.30 -14.88 12.09
C PHE A 301 22.63 -16.32 11.73
N LYS A 302 23.33 -17.02 12.60
CA LYS A 302 23.52 -18.47 12.54
C LYS A 302 23.47 -19.06 13.94
N LEU A 303 23.30 -20.37 14.06
CA LEU A 303 23.37 -21.05 15.34
C LEU A 303 24.75 -20.83 16.00
N GLY A 304 24.75 -20.53 17.30
CA GLY A 304 25.96 -20.25 18.04
C GLY A 304 26.63 -18.89 17.77
N GLY A 305 25.94 -17.98 17.07
CA GLY A 305 26.37 -16.58 16.90
C GLY A 305 26.59 -15.88 18.24
N LYS A 306 27.62 -15.00 18.31
CA LYS A 306 28.08 -14.39 19.58
C LYS A 306 27.92 -12.88 19.65
N VAL A 307 27.41 -12.25 18.59
CA VAL A 307 27.20 -10.80 18.57
C VAL A 307 26.07 -10.45 19.54
N ALA A 308 26.34 -9.49 20.44
CA ALA A 308 25.36 -9.02 21.40
C ALA A 308 24.23 -8.22 20.71
N ALA A 309 23.03 -8.31 21.27
CA ALA A 309 21.91 -7.45 20.88
C ALA A 309 22.25 -5.98 21.13
N LEU A 310 21.74 -5.09 20.29
CA LEU A 310 21.88 -3.65 20.46
C LEU A 310 20.79 -3.10 21.40
N PRO A 311 20.96 -1.90 21.95
CA PRO A 311 19.87 -1.20 22.63
C PRO A 311 18.68 -0.99 21.67
N ALA A 312 17.49 -1.11 22.21
CA ALA A 312 16.28 -0.80 21.44
C ALA A 312 16.30 0.67 20.99
N PRO A 313 15.86 0.98 19.78
CA PRO A 313 15.65 2.36 19.36
C PRO A 313 14.52 3.01 20.19
N PRO A 314 14.34 4.34 20.12
CA PRO A 314 13.16 4.97 20.67
C PRO A 314 11.90 4.24 20.17
N ALA A 315 10.93 4.05 21.06
CA ALA A 315 9.68 3.38 20.69
C ALA A 315 9.07 4.03 19.44
N PRO A 316 8.74 3.25 18.39
CA PRO A 316 8.07 3.81 17.23
C PRO A 316 6.73 4.42 17.63
N ALA A 317 6.31 5.45 16.88
CA ALA A 317 4.98 6.01 17.06
C ALA A 317 3.94 4.91 16.82
N THR A 318 3.03 4.71 17.76
CA THR A 318 1.86 3.83 17.59
C THR A 318 0.75 4.48 16.78
N GLU A 319 0.92 5.75 16.43
CA GLU A 319 0.06 6.51 15.54
C GLU A 319 0.28 6.07 14.09
N SER A 320 -0.77 6.25 13.26
CA SER A 320 -0.72 5.88 11.85
C SER A 320 0.53 6.45 11.17
N SER A 321 1.30 5.60 10.49
CA SER A 321 2.50 5.97 9.75
C SER A 321 2.24 6.93 8.58
N PHE A 322 0.98 7.12 8.20
CA PHE A 322 0.53 8.10 7.20
C PHE A 322 0.09 9.43 7.80
N ALA A 323 0.07 9.55 9.13
CA ALA A 323 -0.31 10.78 9.80
C ALA A 323 0.53 11.97 9.27
N GLY A 324 -0.15 13.02 8.84
CA GLY A 324 0.47 14.24 8.32
C GLY A 324 0.97 14.17 6.87
N ARG A 325 0.83 13.07 6.16
CA ARG A 325 1.11 13.02 4.72
C ARG A 325 -0.01 13.65 3.92
N ILE A 326 0.36 14.58 3.06
CA ILE A 326 -0.43 14.92 1.87
C ILE A 326 -0.13 13.80 0.89
N VAL A 327 -1.08 12.89 0.69
CA VAL A 327 -0.93 11.85 -0.31
C VAL A 327 -1.36 12.43 -1.63
N ASN A 328 -0.39 12.59 -2.44
CA ASN A 328 -0.48 13.09 -3.77
C ASN A 328 -0.53 11.88 -4.72
N THR A 329 -1.63 11.70 -5.40
CA THR A 329 -1.60 10.88 -6.58
C THR A 329 -0.84 11.66 -7.64
N THR A 330 0.39 11.29 -7.88
CA THR A 330 1.26 11.86 -8.90
C THR A 330 0.63 11.73 -10.30
N ARG A 331 -0.41 12.50 -10.50
CA ARG A 331 -1.19 12.52 -11.73
C ARG A 331 -0.35 12.78 -12.97
N VAL A 332 0.70 13.60 -12.83
CA VAL A 332 1.63 13.91 -13.93
C VAL A 332 2.44 12.66 -14.33
N ALA A 333 2.92 11.87 -13.37
CA ALA A 333 3.61 10.62 -13.66
C ALA A 333 2.65 9.58 -14.28
N MET A 334 1.45 9.45 -13.73
CA MET A 334 0.42 8.54 -14.26
C MET A 334 -0.06 8.92 -15.65
N ALA A 335 -0.22 10.21 -15.96
CA ALA A 335 -0.57 10.64 -17.32
C ALA A 335 0.52 10.27 -18.35
N ALA A 336 1.79 10.27 -17.95
CA ALA A 336 2.89 9.81 -18.82
C ALA A 336 2.90 8.28 -18.96
N GLU A 337 2.63 7.54 -17.90
CA GLU A 337 2.51 6.08 -17.91
C GLU A 337 1.26 5.62 -18.68
N GLU A 338 0.12 6.26 -18.48
CA GLU A 338 -1.10 6.01 -19.23
C GLU A 338 -0.90 6.22 -20.73
N GLN A 339 -0.09 7.19 -21.13
CA GLN A 339 0.29 7.38 -22.53
C GLN A 339 1.17 6.26 -23.07
N SER A 340 2.08 5.75 -22.26
CA SER A 340 3.03 4.69 -22.66
C SER A 340 2.41 3.31 -22.79
N ILE A 341 1.35 3.01 -22.03
CA ILE A 341 0.68 1.70 -22.00
C ILE A 341 -0.67 1.68 -22.74
N GLY A 342 -1.08 2.80 -23.35
CA GLY A 342 -2.32 2.88 -24.12
C GLY A 342 -3.60 2.84 -23.26
N VAL A 343 -3.53 3.16 -22.00
CA VAL A 343 -4.70 3.25 -21.11
C VAL A 343 -5.56 4.46 -21.50
N ILE A 344 -6.87 4.25 -21.63
CA ILE A 344 -7.84 5.27 -22.02
C ILE A 344 -7.89 6.34 -20.92
N ARG A 345 -7.52 7.56 -21.27
CA ARG A 345 -7.65 8.72 -20.39
C ARG A 345 -9.11 8.93 -19.97
N PRO A 346 -9.40 9.22 -18.68
CA PRO A 346 -10.64 9.88 -18.34
C PRO A 346 -10.74 11.17 -19.19
N ALA A 347 -11.86 11.41 -19.83
CA ALA A 347 -12.08 12.41 -20.87
C ALA A 347 -11.83 13.89 -20.45
N LYS A 348 -11.32 14.16 -19.25
CA LYS A 348 -11.02 15.50 -18.72
C LYS A 348 -9.76 15.54 -17.86
N PHE A 349 -8.63 15.07 -18.36
CA PHE A 349 -7.34 15.56 -17.87
C PHE A 349 -7.14 16.96 -18.45
N THR A 350 -7.61 17.97 -17.75
CA THR A 350 -7.36 19.35 -18.09
C THR A 350 -5.92 19.70 -17.69
N ASP A 351 -5.29 20.58 -18.44
CA ASP A 351 -3.99 21.19 -18.09
C ASP A 351 -4.07 22.04 -16.80
N GLU A 352 -5.16 21.90 -16.04
CA GLU A 352 -5.52 22.64 -14.84
C GLU A 352 -4.50 22.47 -13.72
N TYR A 353 -3.88 21.30 -13.63
CA TYR A 353 -3.03 20.93 -12.50
C TYR A 353 -1.56 20.77 -12.88
N VAL A 354 -1.10 21.40 -13.94
CA VAL A 354 0.30 21.30 -14.38
C VAL A 354 0.89 22.68 -14.66
N PHE A 355 2.13 22.88 -14.24
CA PHE A 355 2.91 24.03 -14.70
C PHE A 355 3.49 23.74 -16.09
N LYS A 356 3.29 24.69 -17.03
CA LYS A 356 3.85 24.60 -18.39
C LYS A 356 4.66 25.85 -18.73
N PRO A 357 5.95 25.70 -19.00
CA PRO A 357 6.76 24.48 -18.82
C PRO A 357 7.00 24.13 -17.36
N ALA A 358 7.11 22.84 -17.05
CA ALA A 358 7.36 22.36 -15.68
C ALA A 358 8.78 22.70 -15.18
N ARG A 359 9.71 22.96 -16.10
CA ARG A 359 11.10 23.35 -15.78
C ARG A 359 11.52 24.51 -16.66
N ILE A 360 12.05 25.55 -16.05
CA ILE A 360 12.62 26.71 -16.75
C ILE A 360 14.03 27.01 -16.25
N LYS A 361 14.84 27.63 -17.12
CA LYS A 361 16.19 28.09 -16.81
C LYS A 361 16.22 29.58 -17.02
N VAL A 362 16.72 30.33 -16.00
CA VAL A 362 16.79 31.81 -16.01
C VAL A 362 18.08 32.25 -15.39
N LYS A 363 18.48 33.50 -15.62
CA LYS A 363 19.63 34.14 -14.97
C LYS A 363 19.24 34.68 -13.59
N ALA A 364 20.24 34.82 -12.69
CA ALA A 364 20.01 35.49 -11.42
C ALA A 364 19.50 36.92 -11.64
N GLY A 365 18.59 37.38 -10.80
CA GLY A 365 17.86 38.65 -10.95
C GLY A 365 16.61 38.54 -11.85
N SER A 366 16.30 37.38 -12.42
CA SER A 366 15.14 37.22 -13.30
C SER A 366 13.83 37.19 -12.50
N LYS A 367 12.86 37.97 -13.00
CA LYS A 367 11.47 37.90 -12.55
C LYS A 367 10.72 36.85 -13.32
N VAL A 368 10.28 35.79 -12.65
CA VAL A 368 9.46 34.72 -13.22
C VAL A 368 7.99 35.03 -12.94
N THR A 369 7.15 34.90 -13.96
CA THR A 369 5.71 35.16 -13.89
C THR A 369 4.92 33.91 -14.23
N TRP A 370 3.99 33.53 -13.38
CA TRP A 370 3.00 32.49 -13.62
C TRP A 370 1.68 33.12 -13.99
N THR A 371 1.08 32.65 -15.09
CA THR A 371 -0.25 33.04 -15.49
C THR A 371 -1.19 31.86 -15.32
N ASN A 372 -2.25 32.02 -14.54
CA ASN A 372 -3.25 31.02 -14.37
C ASN A 372 -4.18 30.98 -15.60
N THR A 373 -4.00 29.97 -16.45
CA THR A 373 -4.84 29.71 -17.63
C THR A 373 -5.94 28.69 -17.34
N GLY A 374 -6.05 28.24 -16.09
CA GLY A 374 -7.05 27.29 -15.63
C GLY A 374 -8.38 27.95 -15.27
N LYS A 375 -9.24 27.16 -14.60
CA LYS A 375 -10.60 27.58 -14.21
C LYS A 375 -10.76 27.75 -12.70
N ILE A 376 -9.78 27.32 -11.92
CA ILE A 376 -9.76 27.45 -10.46
C ILE A 376 -8.51 28.24 -10.03
N ALA A 377 -8.50 28.70 -8.80
CA ALA A 377 -7.36 29.41 -8.24
C ALA A 377 -6.15 28.48 -8.06
N HIS A 378 -4.95 29.01 -8.32
CA HIS A 378 -3.66 28.32 -8.13
C HIS A 378 -2.64 29.25 -7.50
N ASP A 379 -1.55 28.70 -6.99
CA ASP A 379 -0.36 29.45 -6.58
C ASP A 379 0.91 28.74 -7.02
N ALA A 380 2.01 29.45 -7.02
CA ALA A 380 3.34 28.88 -7.08
C ALA A 380 4.08 29.22 -5.78
N SER A 381 4.40 28.21 -5.00
CA SER A 381 5.02 28.36 -3.69
C SER A 381 6.19 27.40 -3.53
N ALA A 382 7.29 27.88 -2.93
CA ALA A 382 8.38 27.01 -2.57
C ALA A 382 7.91 25.86 -1.69
N ALA A 383 8.44 24.67 -1.93
CA ALA A 383 8.11 23.49 -1.11
C ALA A 383 8.51 23.65 0.36
N ASP A 384 9.54 24.48 0.63
CA ASP A 384 10.01 24.84 1.97
C ASP A 384 9.33 26.09 2.56
N GLY A 385 8.40 26.71 1.83
CA GLY A 385 7.69 27.92 2.24
C GLY A 385 8.48 29.22 2.14
N SER A 386 9.68 29.22 1.58
CA SER A 386 10.57 30.40 1.53
C SER A 386 10.04 31.53 0.64
N TRP A 387 9.18 31.24 -0.31
CA TRP A 387 8.52 32.23 -1.18
C TRP A 387 7.18 31.73 -1.72
N THR A 388 6.33 32.64 -2.16
CA THR A 388 5.02 32.34 -2.78
C THR A 388 4.59 33.49 -3.70
N THR A 389 3.85 33.16 -4.74
CA THR A 389 3.12 34.15 -5.57
C THR A 389 1.87 34.69 -4.86
N GLY A 390 1.43 34.03 -3.79
CA GLY A 390 0.05 34.13 -3.33
C GLY A 390 -0.92 33.47 -4.33
N GLU A 391 -2.18 33.49 -3.99
CA GLU A 391 -3.26 32.92 -4.81
C GLU A 391 -3.43 33.72 -6.12
N ILE A 392 -3.45 32.99 -7.23
CA ILE A 392 -3.60 33.54 -8.59
C ILE A 392 -4.95 33.07 -9.13
N GLN A 393 -5.90 34.00 -9.24
CA GLN A 393 -7.22 33.72 -9.81
C GLN A 393 -7.15 33.40 -11.31
N PRO A 394 -8.13 32.67 -11.88
CA PRO A 394 -8.24 32.42 -13.31
C PRO A 394 -8.02 33.69 -14.15
N GLY A 395 -7.15 33.61 -15.16
CA GLY A 395 -6.80 34.72 -16.04
C GLY A 395 -5.86 35.77 -15.41
N ARG A 396 -5.42 35.59 -14.17
CA ARG A 396 -4.48 36.50 -13.49
C ARG A 396 -3.07 35.92 -13.47
N SER A 397 -2.11 36.78 -13.05
CA SER A 397 -0.70 36.42 -12.96
C SER A 397 -0.10 36.82 -11.62
N GLY A 398 0.83 35.99 -11.12
CA GLY A 398 1.68 36.26 -9.98
C GLY A 398 3.17 36.16 -10.37
N SER A 399 4.05 36.82 -9.64
CA SER A 399 5.47 36.84 -10.01
C SER A 399 6.38 36.80 -8.77
N VAL A 400 7.57 36.19 -8.95
CA VAL A 400 8.65 36.16 -7.95
C VAL A 400 9.98 36.44 -8.66
N THR A 401 10.87 37.17 -8.01
CA THR A 401 12.25 37.42 -8.51
C THR A 401 13.23 36.47 -7.83
N PHE A 402 14.15 35.91 -8.59
CA PHE A 402 15.16 34.97 -8.13
C PHE A 402 16.56 35.57 -8.30
N ASP A 403 17.12 36.05 -7.20
CA ASP A 403 18.40 36.79 -7.22
C ASP A 403 19.65 35.91 -7.05
N LYS A 404 19.47 34.67 -6.59
CA LYS A 404 20.57 33.75 -6.28
C LYS A 404 20.56 32.53 -7.21
N PRO A 405 21.76 32.11 -7.70
CA PRO A 405 21.86 30.83 -8.40
C PRO A 405 21.39 29.66 -7.54
N GLY A 406 20.73 28.68 -8.15
CA GLY A 406 20.20 27.49 -7.48
C GLY A 406 19.07 26.83 -8.22
N THR A 407 18.58 25.72 -7.67
CA THR A 407 17.38 25.03 -8.16
C THR A 407 16.25 25.22 -7.15
N TYR A 408 15.19 25.85 -7.59
CA TYR A 408 14.03 26.18 -6.80
C TYR A 408 12.87 25.28 -7.22
N THR A 409 12.52 24.32 -6.37
CA THR A 409 11.35 23.46 -6.57
C THR A 409 10.13 24.12 -5.94
N TYR A 410 9.03 24.15 -6.66
CA TYR A 410 7.79 24.76 -6.21
C TYR A 410 6.56 23.89 -6.53
N ILE A 411 5.50 24.14 -5.78
CA ILE A 411 4.20 23.46 -5.88
C ILE A 411 3.07 24.48 -5.91
N CYS A 412 1.88 24.05 -6.26
CA CYS A 412 0.65 24.72 -5.84
C CYS A 412 0.24 24.19 -4.48
N LYS A 413 0.00 25.04 -3.47
CA LYS A 413 -0.33 24.60 -2.09
C LYS A 413 -1.61 23.80 -2.00
N ASP A 414 -2.64 24.22 -2.75
CA ASP A 414 -3.91 23.53 -2.77
C ASP A 414 -3.91 22.29 -3.68
N HIS A 415 -2.89 22.18 -4.56
CA HIS A 415 -2.72 21.08 -5.50
C HIS A 415 -1.25 20.63 -5.51
N PRO A 416 -0.74 20.04 -4.40
CA PRO A 416 0.69 19.80 -4.22
C PRO A 416 1.31 18.78 -5.19
N TRP A 417 0.49 18.10 -5.98
CA TRP A 417 0.92 17.29 -7.13
C TRP A 417 1.31 18.14 -8.35
N SER A 418 0.89 19.40 -8.40
CA SER A 418 1.37 20.35 -9.40
C SER A 418 2.73 20.85 -8.94
N TYR A 419 3.80 20.45 -9.61
CA TYR A 419 5.12 20.89 -9.26
C TYR A 419 5.90 21.42 -10.47
N GLY A 420 6.84 22.29 -10.20
CA GLY A 420 7.75 22.82 -11.20
C GLY A 420 9.14 23.13 -10.62
N GLN A 421 10.07 23.44 -11.49
CA GLN A 421 11.43 23.82 -11.13
C GLN A 421 11.91 25.05 -11.91
N ILE A 422 12.57 25.94 -11.19
CA ILE A 422 13.32 27.06 -11.77
C ILE A 422 14.79 26.80 -11.49
N ILE A 423 15.59 26.79 -12.55
CA ILE A 423 17.04 26.69 -12.47
C ILE A 423 17.57 28.09 -12.74
N VAL A 424 18.26 28.65 -11.75
CA VAL A 424 18.88 30.00 -11.82
C VAL A 424 20.38 29.82 -11.94
N ASP A 425 20.96 30.41 -12.99
CA ASP A 425 22.42 30.46 -13.24
C ASP A 425 23.03 31.79 -12.80
#